data_95d6a3e34d83a085701956fe328f316c
#
_entry.id   95d6a3e34d83a085701956fe328f316c
#
_cell.length_a   1.000
_cell.length_b   1.000
_cell.length_c   1.000
_cell.angle_alpha   90.00
_cell.angle_beta   90.00
_cell.angle_gamma   90.00
#
_symmetry.space_group_name_H-M   'P 1'
#
loop_
_entity.id
_entity.type
_entity.pdbx_description
1 polymer ?
#
loop_
_entity_poly.entity_id
_entity_poly.type
_entity_poly.pdbx_seq_one_letter_code
_entity_poly.pdbx_strand_id
1 'polypeptide(L)'
;MDTNPILRAIASVVGVLMLFFGFIGFFIASGAAASVISGRYYDQKPLHRIDGISVDSNGNIHCGNFDYRSIQVYDNSGVFLYRFTVPFSGSVDFFAFYIDDDDIVHITDAVRARIVSFKDGYLVNDLRASGDDSQSDLFNGFGRNSRNVSYDSEGNRYAASGRTVQVYDQDGALIRSVSPNAPIWPFSSSVFWVFGIVGLLLIVAFNHKPIQELIQDLKRT
;
A
#
# COMPACT_ATOMS: atom_id res chain seq x y z
N MET A 1 5.66 -33.16 28.74
CA MET A 1 4.29 -32.85 29.16
C MET A 1 3.36 -33.38 28.08
N ASP A 2 2.52 -34.37 28.42
CA ASP A 2 1.55 -34.89 27.45
C ASP A 2 0.35 -33.95 27.46
N THR A 3 0.24 -33.19 26.41
CA THR A 3 -0.89 -32.26 26.19
C THR A 3 -2.18 -33.09 26.03
N ASN A 4 -3.24 -32.67 26.67
CA ASN A 4 -4.56 -33.28 26.51
C ASN A 4 -4.91 -33.38 25.02
N PRO A 5 -5.29 -34.56 24.49
CA PRO A 5 -5.55 -34.75 23.05
C PRO A 5 -6.68 -33.85 22.54
N ILE A 6 -7.66 -33.52 23.35
CA ILE A 6 -8.74 -32.58 22.99
C ILE A 6 -8.19 -31.16 22.80
N LEU A 7 -7.35 -30.68 23.73
CA LEU A 7 -6.74 -29.36 23.63
C LEU A 7 -5.85 -29.24 22.39
N ARG A 8 -5.11 -30.30 22.08
CA ARG A 8 -4.29 -30.40 20.90
C ARG A 8 -5.13 -30.32 19.62
N ALA A 9 -6.24 -31.06 19.55
CA ALA A 9 -7.16 -31.02 18.42
C ALA A 9 -7.74 -29.61 18.21
N ILE A 10 -8.22 -28.99 19.29
CA ILE A 10 -8.78 -27.62 19.24
C ILE A 10 -7.70 -26.63 18.77
N ALA A 11 -6.51 -26.65 19.33
CA ALA A 11 -5.42 -25.75 18.97
C ALA A 11 -5.01 -25.92 17.50
N SER A 12 -5.01 -27.17 17.00
CA SER A 12 -4.71 -27.44 15.59
C SER A 12 -5.78 -26.89 14.66
N VAL A 13 -7.05 -27.07 14.96
CA VAL A 13 -8.17 -26.53 14.17
C VAL A 13 -8.13 -25.01 14.17
N VAL A 14 -7.96 -24.37 15.33
CA VAL A 14 -7.85 -22.91 15.45
C VAL A 14 -6.64 -22.41 14.66
N GLY A 15 -5.49 -23.07 14.77
CA GLY A 15 -4.29 -22.72 14.05
C GLY A 15 -4.48 -22.80 12.52
N VAL A 16 -5.12 -23.86 12.02
CA VAL A 16 -5.44 -24.01 10.59
C VAL A 16 -6.39 -22.91 10.11
N LEU A 17 -7.43 -22.60 10.87
CA LEU A 17 -8.36 -21.53 10.54
C LEU A 17 -7.64 -20.17 10.51
N MET A 18 -6.82 -19.86 11.51
CA MET A 18 -6.04 -18.62 11.54
C MET A 18 -5.07 -18.52 10.37
N LEU A 19 -4.38 -19.61 10.04
CA LEU A 19 -3.47 -19.66 8.88
C LEU A 19 -4.24 -19.40 7.57
N PHE A 20 -5.38 -20.06 7.38
CA PHE A 20 -6.20 -19.93 6.19
C PHE A 20 -6.77 -18.52 6.04
N PHE A 21 -7.42 -17.98 7.09
CA PHE A 21 -7.95 -16.62 7.09
C PHE A 21 -6.84 -15.57 6.98
N GLY A 22 -5.71 -15.79 7.64
CA GLY A 22 -4.53 -14.93 7.52
C GLY A 22 -4.02 -14.86 6.08
N PHE A 23 -3.89 -16.00 5.41
CA PHE A 23 -3.39 -16.06 4.05
C PHE A 23 -4.38 -15.44 3.05
N ILE A 24 -5.65 -15.83 3.09
CA ILE A 24 -6.69 -15.25 2.21
C ILE A 24 -6.86 -13.76 2.48
N GLY A 25 -6.95 -13.37 3.75
CA GLY A 25 -7.07 -11.97 4.12
C GLY A 25 -5.89 -11.12 3.67
N PHE A 26 -4.67 -11.65 3.74
CA PHE A 26 -3.48 -11.00 3.21
C PHE A 26 -3.59 -10.75 1.70
N PHE A 27 -3.99 -11.75 0.92
CA PHE A 27 -4.15 -11.58 -0.54
C PHE A 27 -5.24 -10.59 -0.89
N ILE A 28 -6.37 -10.61 -0.19
CA ILE A 28 -7.46 -9.64 -0.40
C ILE A 28 -7.02 -8.23 0.00
N ALA A 29 -6.39 -8.08 1.17
CA ALA A 29 -5.96 -6.78 1.68
C ALA A 29 -4.78 -6.20 0.88
N SER A 30 -3.89 -7.04 0.33
CA SER A 30 -2.76 -6.58 -0.49
C SER A 30 -3.17 -6.21 -1.93
N GLY A 31 -4.45 -6.27 -2.28
CA GLY A 31 -4.92 -5.93 -3.62
C GLY A 31 -4.36 -6.84 -4.73
N ALA A 32 -3.81 -8.00 -4.37
CA ALA A 32 -3.22 -8.94 -5.33
C ALA A 32 -4.22 -9.41 -6.40
N ALA A 33 -5.52 -9.27 -6.12
CA ALA A 33 -6.63 -9.58 -7.05
C ALA A 33 -7.13 -8.35 -7.83
N ALA A 34 -6.58 -7.15 -7.59
CA ALA A 34 -7.03 -5.96 -8.29
C ALA A 34 -6.53 -5.98 -9.72
N SER A 35 -7.40 -6.35 -10.65
CA SER A 35 -7.19 -6.08 -12.06
C SER A 35 -7.07 -4.57 -12.24
N VAL A 36 -6.06 -4.16 -13.01
CA VAL A 36 -5.85 -2.76 -13.37
C VAL A 36 -6.99 -2.33 -14.28
N ILE A 37 -7.97 -1.67 -13.71
CA ILE A 37 -9.02 -1.01 -14.47
C ILE A 37 -8.72 0.48 -14.38
N SER A 38 -8.45 1.09 -15.54
CA SER A 38 -8.36 2.55 -15.67
C SER A 38 -9.70 3.15 -15.28
N GLY A 39 -9.69 4.18 -14.42
CA GLY A 39 -10.90 4.89 -14.05
C GLY A 39 -10.96 5.30 -12.59
N ARG A 40 -11.95 6.12 -12.29
CA ARG A 40 -12.25 6.57 -10.93
C ARG A 40 -13.09 5.55 -10.20
N TYR A 41 -12.73 5.29 -8.95
CA TYR A 41 -13.51 4.50 -8.02
C TYR A 41 -13.94 5.37 -6.84
N TYR A 42 -15.19 5.25 -6.45
CA TYR A 42 -15.80 6.04 -5.38
C TYR A 42 -15.92 5.27 -4.07
N ASP A 43 -15.30 4.09 -3.99
CA ASP A 43 -15.17 3.30 -2.76
C ASP A 43 -13.86 3.66 -2.06
N GLN A 44 -13.95 4.41 -0.98
CA GLN A 44 -12.80 4.78 -0.17
C GLN A 44 -12.18 3.54 0.50
N LYS A 45 -10.86 3.40 0.39
CA LYS A 45 -10.12 2.33 1.08
C LYS A 45 -9.56 2.84 2.40
N PRO A 46 -9.42 1.95 3.39
CA PRO A 46 -8.73 2.28 4.63
C PRO A 46 -7.34 2.84 4.35
N LEU A 47 -6.95 3.87 5.08
CA LEU A 47 -5.64 4.51 4.98
C LEU A 47 -4.95 4.39 6.33
N HIS A 48 -3.94 3.51 6.42
CA HIS A 48 -3.16 3.33 7.65
C HIS A 48 -2.09 4.40 7.80
N ARG A 49 -1.44 4.72 6.70
CA ARG A 49 -0.51 5.84 6.56
C ARG A 49 -0.54 6.33 5.12
N ILE A 50 -0.03 7.51 4.92
CA ILE A 50 0.15 8.09 3.59
C ILE A 50 1.54 7.66 3.08
N ASP A 51 1.58 6.96 1.95
CA ASP A 51 2.81 6.44 1.33
C ASP A 51 3.25 7.30 0.14
N GLY A 52 3.12 8.57 0.26
CA GLY A 52 3.42 9.58 -0.74
C GLY A 52 2.29 10.58 -0.87
N ILE A 53 2.64 11.81 -1.18
CA ILE A 53 1.70 12.91 -1.31
C ILE A 53 2.04 13.77 -2.52
N SER A 54 1.02 14.26 -3.22
CA SER A 54 1.13 15.33 -4.20
C SER A 54 -0.15 16.16 -4.18
N VAL A 55 -0.07 17.40 -4.67
CA VAL A 55 -1.21 18.32 -4.69
C VAL A 55 -1.41 18.80 -6.13
N ASP A 56 -2.66 18.76 -6.59
CA ASP A 56 -3.02 19.25 -7.93
C ASP A 56 -3.29 20.77 -7.94
N SER A 57 -3.52 21.35 -9.12
CA SER A 57 -3.77 22.78 -9.31
C SER A 57 -5.04 23.29 -8.60
N ASN A 58 -5.98 22.37 -8.28
CA ASN A 58 -7.22 22.68 -7.55
C ASN A 58 -7.03 22.59 -6.03
N GLY A 59 -5.82 22.25 -5.56
CA GLY A 59 -5.53 22.04 -4.14
C GLY A 59 -6.03 20.69 -3.62
N ASN A 60 -6.42 19.76 -4.48
CA ASN A 60 -6.77 18.41 -4.02
C ASN A 60 -5.51 17.63 -3.64
N ILE A 61 -5.62 16.88 -2.57
CA ILE A 61 -4.53 16.13 -1.95
C ILE A 61 -4.59 14.68 -2.45
N HIS A 62 -3.58 14.29 -3.22
CA HIS A 62 -3.40 12.92 -3.69
C HIS A 62 -2.54 12.16 -2.68
N CYS A 63 -3.11 11.12 -2.07
CA CYS A 63 -2.46 10.30 -1.05
C CYS A 63 -2.20 8.89 -1.58
N GLY A 64 -0.93 8.50 -1.62
CA GLY A 64 -0.55 7.13 -1.92
C GLY A 64 -0.98 6.18 -0.82
N ASN A 65 -1.57 5.06 -1.21
CA ASN A 65 -1.99 3.98 -0.35
C ASN A 65 -1.39 2.67 -0.85
N PHE A 66 -0.27 2.30 -0.27
CA PHE A 66 0.49 1.13 -0.67
C PHE A 66 -0.28 -0.18 -0.48
N ASP A 67 -0.97 -0.33 0.66
CA ASP A 67 -1.71 -1.55 0.99
C ASP A 67 -2.76 -1.91 -0.07
N TYR A 68 -3.36 -0.89 -0.69
CA TYR A 68 -4.41 -1.05 -1.71
C TYR A 68 -3.94 -0.70 -3.12
N ARG A 69 -2.64 -0.45 -3.32
CA ARG A 69 -2.05 -0.08 -4.61
C ARG A 69 -2.88 0.98 -5.33
N SER A 70 -3.21 2.03 -4.64
CA SER A 70 -4.07 3.09 -5.14
C SER A 70 -3.58 4.46 -4.72
N ILE A 71 -3.97 5.46 -5.47
CA ILE A 71 -3.92 6.85 -5.04
C ILE A 71 -5.35 7.24 -4.70
N GLN A 72 -5.55 7.73 -3.48
CA GLN A 72 -6.80 8.29 -3.01
C GLN A 72 -6.72 9.80 -3.05
N VAL A 73 -7.73 10.43 -3.64
CA VAL A 73 -7.81 11.88 -3.82
C VAL A 73 -8.81 12.46 -2.84
N TYR A 74 -8.39 13.49 -2.16
CA TYR A 74 -9.17 14.22 -1.17
C TYR A 74 -9.21 15.69 -1.55
N ASP A 75 -10.29 16.38 -1.22
CA ASP A 75 -10.29 17.83 -1.31
C ASP A 75 -9.37 18.45 -0.23
N ASN A 76 -9.25 19.76 -0.26
CA ASN A 76 -8.41 20.51 0.67
C ASN A 76 -8.89 20.46 2.12
N SER A 77 -10.12 19.98 2.39
CA SER A 77 -10.67 19.76 3.72
C SER A 77 -10.47 18.32 4.22
N GLY A 78 -9.99 17.40 3.36
CA GLY A 78 -9.78 15.99 3.66
C GLY A 78 -10.98 15.10 3.38
N VAL A 79 -11.99 15.59 2.64
CA VAL A 79 -13.12 14.79 2.19
C VAL A 79 -12.69 13.98 0.96
N PHE A 80 -12.98 12.68 0.99
CA PHE A 80 -12.67 11.76 -0.10
C PHE A 80 -13.45 12.11 -1.37
N LEU A 81 -12.75 12.22 -2.49
CA LEU A 81 -13.34 12.47 -3.80
C LEU A 81 -13.43 11.20 -4.63
N TYR A 82 -12.31 10.56 -4.89
CA TYR A 82 -12.21 9.32 -5.64
C TYR A 82 -10.84 8.66 -5.41
N ARG A 83 -10.68 7.46 -5.90
CA ARG A 83 -9.39 6.79 -6.01
C ARG A 83 -9.19 6.20 -7.40
N PHE A 84 -7.96 5.91 -7.75
CA PHE A 84 -7.62 5.09 -8.91
C PHE A 84 -6.53 4.08 -8.55
N THR A 85 -6.51 2.97 -9.28
CA THR A 85 -5.60 1.87 -9.00
C THR A 85 -4.29 2.04 -9.74
N VAL A 86 -3.18 1.78 -9.06
CA VAL A 86 -1.84 1.80 -9.65
C VAL A 86 -1.54 0.43 -10.26
N PRO A 87 -1.20 0.36 -11.56
CA PRO A 87 -1.12 -0.88 -12.31
C PRO A 87 0.19 -1.65 -12.12
N PHE A 88 0.65 -1.78 -10.89
CA PHE A 88 1.88 -2.52 -10.61
C PHE A 88 1.57 -3.90 -10.06
N SER A 89 2.03 -4.95 -10.74
CA SER A 89 1.94 -6.33 -10.29
C SER A 89 3.27 -6.75 -9.64
N GLY A 90 3.21 -7.27 -8.43
CA GLY A 90 4.35 -7.79 -7.68
C GLY A 90 4.57 -7.07 -6.35
N SER A 91 5.54 -7.52 -5.59
CA SER A 91 6.01 -6.88 -4.35
C SER A 91 6.80 -5.61 -4.70
N VAL A 92 6.11 -4.55 -5.08
CA VAL A 92 6.75 -3.25 -5.21
C VAL A 92 6.79 -2.66 -3.81
N ASP A 93 7.97 -2.61 -3.23
CA ASP A 93 8.13 -2.04 -1.90
C ASP A 93 7.75 -0.56 -1.86
N PHE A 94 7.73 0.10 -3.04
CA PHE A 94 7.43 1.53 -3.11
C PHE A 94 7.02 1.96 -4.52
N PHE A 95 5.99 2.78 -4.63
CA PHE A 95 5.79 3.61 -5.80
C PHE A 95 6.01 5.09 -5.42
N ALA A 96 6.71 5.81 -6.27
CA ALA A 96 6.79 7.26 -6.17
C ALA A 96 5.88 7.88 -7.23
N PHE A 97 5.25 8.98 -6.91
CA PHE A 97 4.43 9.73 -7.86
C PHE A 97 4.58 11.23 -7.65
N TYR A 98 4.32 11.98 -8.70
CA TYR A 98 4.21 13.43 -8.66
C TYR A 98 3.09 13.86 -9.63
N ILE A 99 2.65 15.10 -9.49
CA ILE A 99 1.69 15.74 -10.38
C ILE A 99 2.44 16.85 -11.11
N ASP A 100 2.27 16.90 -12.43
CA ASP A 100 2.84 17.97 -13.26
C ASP A 100 1.88 19.19 -13.36
N ASP A 101 2.33 20.21 -14.10
CA ASP A 101 1.58 21.46 -14.27
C ASP A 101 0.27 21.28 -15.07
N ASP A 102 0.10 20.15 -15.76
CA ASP A 102 -1.12 19.78 -16.49
C ASP A 102 -2.07 18.89 -15.66
N ASP A 103 -1.81 18.75 -14.35
CA ASP A 103 -2.52 17.87 -13.41
C ASP A 103 -2.44 16.37 -13.81
N ILE A 104 -1.39 15.99 -14.51
CA ILE A 104 -1.14 14.58 -14.82
C ILE A 104 -0.34 13.95 -13.68
N VAL A 105 -0.88 12.86 -13.13
CA VAL A 105 -0.23 12.06 -12.09
C VAL A 105 0.72 11.06 -12.75
N HIS A 106 2.01 11.25 -12.59
CA HIS A 106 3.05 10.34 -13.05
C HIS A 106 3.47 9.41 -11.92
N ILE A 107 3.44 8.10 -12.17
CA ILE A 107 3.78 7.07 -11.18
C ILE A 107 4.89 6.21 -11.73
N THR A 108 5.95 6.00 -10.94
CA THR A 108 7.07 5.15 -11.34
C THR A 108 7.03 3.80 -10.68
N ASP A 109 7.34 2.76 -11.48
CA ASP A 109 7.79 1.46 -11.01
C ASP A 109 9.28 1.34 -11.30
N ALA A 110 10.10 1.67 -10.30
CA ALA A 110 11.55 1.63 -10.45
C ALA A 110 12.09 0.21 -10.74
N VAL A 111 11.38 -0.83 -10.26
CA VAL A 111 11.79 -2.23 -10.46
C VAL A 111 11.61 -2.65 -11.92
N ARG A 112 10.61 -2.10 -12.60
CA ARG A 112 10.29 -2.45 -14.00
C ARG A 112 10.64 -1.37 -15.00
N ALA A 113 11.30 -0.30 -14.56
CA ALA A 113 11.61 0.85 -15.39
C ALA A 113 10.37 1.32 -16.20
N ARG A 114 9.26 1.52 -15.48
CA ARG A 114 7.96 1.87 -16.09
C ARG A 114 7.44 3.15 -15.45
N ILE A 115 6.90 4.04 -16.30
CA ILE A 115 6.14 5.22 -15.88
C ILE A 115 4.73 5.08 -16.41
N VAL A 116 3.77 5.25 -15.51
CA VAL A 116 2.35 5.23 -15.85
C VAL A 116 1.76 6.59 -15.48
N SER A 117 1.01 7.18 -16.41
CA SER A 117 0.46 8.51 -16.21
C SER A 117 -1.06 8.47 -16.22
N PHE A 118 -1.65 9.18 -15.28
CA PHE A 118 -3.10 9.30 -15.12
C PHE A 118 -3.52 10.75 -15.16
N LYS A 119 -4.62 11.04 -15.85
CA LYS A 119 -5.33 12.31 -15.75
C LYS A 119 -6.73 12.03 -15.22
N ASP A 120 -7.12 12.71 -14.17
CA ASP A 120 -8.44 12.54 -13.53
C ASP A 120 -8.77 11.07 -13.15
N GLY A 121 -7.74 10.28 -12.83
CA GLY A 121 -7.88 8.85 -12.50
C GLY A 121 -7.97 7.93 -13.71
N TYR A 122 -7.89 8.46 -14.93
CA TYR A 122 -7.86 7.67 -16.17
C TYR A 122 -6.44 7.54 -16.71
N LEU A 123 -6.08 6.33 -17.12
CA LEU A 123 -4.79 6.04 -17.71
C LEU A 123 -4.65 6.79 -19.04
N VAL A 124 -3.65 7.65 -19.15
CA VAL A 124 -3.35 8.42 -20.38
C VAL A 124 -2.05 7.99 -21.04
N ASN A 125 -1.11 7.42 -20.28
CA ASN A 125 0.16 6.97 -20.84
C ASN A 125 0.74 5.78 -20.02
N ASP A 126 1.49 4.93 -20.71
CA ASP A 126 2.17 3.76 -20.14
C ASP A 126 3.49 3.54 -20.86
N LEU A 127 4.56 4.13 -20.34
CA LEU A 127 5.90 4.07 -20.93
C LEU A 127 6.73 3.02 -20.20
N ARG A 128 7.40 2.18 -20.96
CA ARG A 128 8.46 1.29 -20.48
C ARG A 128 9.78 1.80 -21.02
N ALA A 129 10.77 1.96 -20.17
CA ALA A 129 12.12 2.20 -20.63
C ALA A 129 12.60 0.97 -21.40
N SER A 130 12.92 1.16 -22.67
CA SER A 130 13.52 0.15 -23.53
C SER A 130 15.03 0.38 -23.55
N GLY A 131 15.80 -0.50 -22.90
CA GLY A 131 17.26 -0.51 -23.05
C GLY A 131 18.00 0.64 -22.38
N ASP A 132 19.19 0.96 -22.88
CA ASP A 132 20.22 1.84 -22.33
C ASP A 132 19.86 3.34 -22.18
N ASP A 133 18.69 3.78 -22.61
CA ASP A 133 18.26 5.15 -22.40
C ASP A 133 18.08 5.42 -20.92
N SER A 134 18.96 6.27 -20.44
CA SER A 134 19.19 6.56 -19.04
C SER A 134 17.90 6.60 -18.21
N GLN A 135 17.69 5.56 -17.42
CA GLN A 135 16.68 5.55 -16.35
C GLN A 135 16.72 6.86 -15.53
N SER A 136 17.88 7.53 -15.50
CA SER A 136 18.11 8.78 -14.82
C SER A 136 17.19 9.92 -15.28
N ASP A 137 16.95 10.08 -16.58
CA ASP A 137 16.17 11.22 -17.10
C ASP A 137 14.68 11.04 -16.90
N LEU A 138 14.18 9.81 -17.01
CA LEU A 138 12.79 9.47 -16.70
C LEU A 138 12.48 9.64 -15.19
N PHE A 139 13.49 9.48 -14.34
CA PHE A 139 13.32 9.58 -12.88
C PHE A 139 13.74 10.93 -12.28
N ASN A 140 14.36 11.81 -13.06
CA ASN A 140 14.82 13.12 -12.58
C ASN A 140 13.68 14.04 -12.09
N GLY A 141 12.46 13.89 -12.63
CA GLY A 141 11.26 14.56 -12.13
C GLY A 141 10.84 14.13 -10.72
N PHE A 142 11.22 12.92 -10.32
CA PHE A 142 10.85 12.35 -9.00
C PHE A 142 11.78 12.77 -7.87
N GLY A 143 12.96 13.32 -8.18
CA GLY A 143 13.99 13.67 -7.18
C GLY A 143 13.71 14.92 -6.37
N ARG A 144 12.77 15.77 -6.77
CA ARG A 144 12.49 17.06 -6.10
C ARG A 144 11.43 16.95 -5.01
N ASN A 145 10.51 16.00 -5.11
CA ASN A 145 9.49 15.78 -4.08
C ASN A 145 9.91 14.57 -3.24
N SER A 146 10.31 14.80 -1.99
CA SER A 146 10.41 13.69 -1.06
C SER A 146 9.01 13.04 -1.00
N ARG A 147 8.93 11.72 -0.88
CA ARG A 147 7.64 10.97 -0.84
C ARG A 147 6.58 11.59 0.04
N ASN A 148 6.98 12.29 1.07
CA ASN A 148 6.11 12.80 2.11
C ASN A 148 5.94 14.31 2.07
N VAL A 149 6.44 14.99 1.04
CA VAL A 149 6.35 16.45 0.91
C VAL A 149 5.99 16.81 -0.53
N SER A 150 5.02 17.71 -0.67
CA SER A 150 4.63 18.33 -1.93
C SER A 150 4.43 19.84 -1.73
N TYR A 151 4.36 20.57 -2.82
CA TYR A 151 4.10 22.01 -2.83
C TYR A 151 2.96 22.30 -3.79
N ASP A 152 2.09 23.25 -3.43
CA ASP A 152 1.09 23.77 -4.36
C ASP A 152 1.64 24.92 -5.20
N SER A 153 0.82 25.43 -6.11
CA SER A 153 1.18 26.57 -6.98
C SER A 153 1.41 27.89 -6.23
N GLU A 154 0.89 27.99 -5.01
CA GLU A 154 1.08 29.14 -4.11
C GLU A 154 2.39 29.00 -3.28
N GLY A 155 3.09 27.87 -3.40
CA GLY A 155 4.32 27.61 -2.64
C GLY A 155 4.09 27.12 -1.22
N ASN A 156 2.85 26.79 -0.84
CA ASN A 156 2.57 26.14 0.43
C ASN A 156 3.11 24.72 0.44
N ARG A 157 3.70 24.31 1.55
CA ARG A 157 4.31 22.99 1.73
C ARG A 157 3.33 22.03 2.42
N TYR A 158 3.04 20.93 1.77
CA TYR A 158 2.26 19.82 2.31
C TYR A 158 3.19 18.72 2.77
N ALA A 159 3.09 18.30 4.02
CA ALA A 159 3.93 17.25 4.59
C ALA A 159 3.06 16.16 5.20
N ALA A 160 3.22 14.93 4.70
CA ALA A 160 2.52 13.77 5.22
C ALA A 160 3.25 13.21 6.46
N SER A 161 2.49 12.97 7.52
CA SER A 161 2.95 12.33 8.76
C SER A 161 1.90 11.33 9.23
N GLY A 162 2.20 10.04 9.09
CA GLY A 162 1.23 8.99 9.38
C GLY A 162 -0.01 9.10 8.49
N ARG A 163 -1.13 9.48 9.07
CA ARG A 163 -2.42 9.66 8.37
C ARG A 163 -2.81 11.13 8.17
N THR A 164 -1.95 12.03 8.56
CA THR A 164 -2.24 13.47 8.59
C THR A 164 -1.35 14.18 7.59
N VAL A 165 -1.90 15.20 6.93
CA VAL A 165 -1.16 16.12 6.08
C VAL A 165 -1.09 17.46 6.80
N GLN A 166 0.11 17.93 7.08
CA GLN A 166 0.37 19.25 7.64
C GLN A 166 0.66 20.21 6.50
N VAL A 167 -0.01 21.34 6.49
CA VAL A 167 0.14 22.38 5.46
C VAL A 167 0.81 23.61 6.11
N TYR A 168 1.91 24.02 5.50
CA TYR A 168 2.72 25.14 5.95
C TYR A 168 2.74 26.22 4.85
N ASP A 169 2.79 27.49 5.25
CA ASP A 169 3.02 28.59 4.32
C ASP A 169 4.48 28.65 3.82
N GLN A 170 4.76 29.63 2.99
CA GLN A 170 6.11 29.87 2.45
C GLN A 170 7.13 30.21 3.55
N ASP A 171 6.69 30.79 4.65
CA ASP A 171 7.54 31.15 5.80
C ASP A 171 7.75 29.98 6.77
N GLY A 172 7.09 28.83 6.51
CA GLY A 172 7.19 27.61 7.29
C GLY A 172 6.27 27.59 8.51
N ALA A 173 5.31 28.53 8.62
CA ALA A 173 4.30 28.50 9.66
C ALA A 173 3.20 27.47 9.33
N LEU A 174 2.75 26.71 10.33
CA LEU A 174 1.67 25.74 10.15
C LEU A 174 0.34 26.46 9.93
N ILE A 175 -0.22 26.36 8.72
CA ILE A 175 -1.53 26.94 8.36
C ILE A 175 -2.65 26.05 8.89
N ARG A 176 -2.56 24.72 8.63
CA ARG A 176 -3.60 23.75 8.96
C ARG A 176 -3.08 22.32 8.99
N SER A 177 -3.87 21.47 9.58
CA SER A 177 -3.67 20.00 9.54
C SER A 177 -4.90 19.35 8.94
N VAL A 178 -4.70 18.56 7.89
CA VAL A 178 -5.75 17.84 7.17
C VAL A 178 -5.62 16.36 7.51
N SER A 179 -6.68 15.79 8.07
CA SER A 179 -6.75 14.34 8.31
C SER A 179 -7.72 13.76 7.30
N PRO A 180 -7.23 13.03 6.27
CA PRO A 180 -8.09 12.34 5.34
C PRO A 180 -9.14 11.51 6.07
N ASN A 181 -10.41 11.74 5.75
CA ASN A 181 -11.53 11.02 6.38
C ASN A 181 -11.63 9.58 5.84
N ALA A 182 -10.57 8.82 6.06
CA ALA A 182 -10.49 7.43 5.63
C ALA A 182 -10.90 6.49 6.76
N PRO A 183 -11.68 5.43 6.48
CA PRO A 183 -12.03 4.45 7.48
C PRO A 183 -10.76 3.83 8.09
N ILE A 184 -10.81 3.55 9.39
CA ILE A 184 -9.79 2.75 10.07
C ILE A 184 -10.23 1.31 9.93
N TRP A 185 -9.52 0.56 9.10
CA TRP A 185 -9.75 -0.88 9.03
C TRP A 185 -8.77 -1.56 9.99
N PRO A 186 -9.25 -2.35 10.97
CA PRO A 186 -8.37 -3.01 11.93
C PRO A 186 -7.51 -4.11 11.29
N PHE A 187 -7.81 -4.50 10.06
CA PHE A 187 -7.19 -5.61 9.38
C PHE A 187 -6.36 -5.12 8.18
N SER A 188 -5.19 -4.53 8.46
CA SER A 188 -4.17 -4.30 7.42
C SER A 188 -3.63 -5.65 6.92
N SER A 189 -2.98 -5.65 5.76
CA SER A 189 -2.24 -6.82 5.27
C SER A 189 -1.27 -7.37 6.33
N SER A 190 -0.65 -6.48 7.11
CA SER A 190 0.23 -6.85 8.22
C SER A 190 -0.49 -7.61 9.33
N VAL A 191 -1.72 -7.24 9.66
CA VAL A 191 -2.52 -7.96 10.69
C VAL A 191 -2.85 -9.37 10.20
N PHE A 192 -3.25 -9.53 8.95
CA PHE A 192 -3.47 -10.86 8.37
C PHE A 192 -2.21 -11.72 8.36
N TRP A 193 -1.04 -11.12 8.09
CA TRP A 193 0.25 -11.79 8.19
C TRP A 193 0.51 -12.31 9.62
N VAL A 194 0.31 -11.46 10.62
CA VAL A 194 0.46 -11.85 12.04
C VAL A 194 -0.49 -12.98 12.39
N PHE A 195 -1.75 -12.92 11.96
CA PHE A 195 -2.72 -14.01 12.15
C PHE A 195 -2.24 -15.32 11.53
N GLY A 196 -1.72 -15.29 10.30
CA GLY A 196 -1.17 -16.46 9.63
C GLY A 196 0.03 -17.05 10.38
N ILE A 197 0.98 -16.22 10.83
CA ILE A 197 2.15 -16.65 11.59
C ILE A 197 1.73 -17.27 12.94
N VAL A 198 0.83 -16.63 13.68
CA VAL A 198 0.33 -17.16 14.96
C VAL A 198 -0.37 -18.50 14.75
N GLY A 199 -1.18 -18.63 13.70
CA GLY A 199 -1.80 -19.90 13.32
C GLY A 199 -0.79 -21.00 13.05
N LEU A 200 0.28 -20.70 12.30
CA LEU A 200 1.37 -21.63 12.02
C LEU A 200 2.09 -22.05 13.32
N LEU A 201 2.41 -21.11 14.18
CA LEU A 201 3.06 -21.37 15.47
C LEU A 201 2.21 -22.27 16.36
N LEU A 202 0.89 -22.07 16.40
CA LEU A 202 -0.03 -22.95 17.14
C LEU A 202 0.03 -24.38 16.58
N ILE A 203 -0.05 -24.55 15.28
CA ILE A 203 0.05 -25.88 14.64
C ILE A 203 1.36 -26.57 15.02
N VAL A 204 2.47 -25.87 14.89
CA VAL A 204 3.80 -26.43 15.19
C VAL A 204 3.94 -26.75 16.68
N ALA A 205 3.56 -25.83 17.57
CA ALA A 205 3.68 -26.02 19.01
C ALA A 205 2.91 -27.25 19.53
N PHE A 206 1.69 -27.45 19.04
CA PHE A 206 0.84 -28.53 19.49
C PHE A 206 1.04 -29.84 18.72
N ASN A 207 1.74 -29.82 17.58
CA ASN A 207 2.00 -31.01 16.76
C ASN A 207 3.49 -31.31 16.58
N HIS A 208 4.39 -30.75 17.39
CA HIS A 208 5.83 -30.91 17.22
C HIS A 208 6.30 -32.39 17.23
N LYS A 209 5.71 -33.24 18.11
CA LYS A 209 6.07 -34.65 18.20
C LYS A 209 5.77 -35.42 16.89
N PRO A 210 4.52 -35.43 16.35
CA PRO A 210 4.21 -36.05 15.08
C PRO A 210 5.03 -35.49 13.90
N ILE A 211 5.31 -34.17 13.91
CA ILE A 211 6.15 -33.57 12.87
C ILE A 211 7.58 -34.09 12.93
N GLN A 212 8.15 -34.28 14.13
CA GLN A 212 9.47 -34.85 14.30
C GLN A 212 9.53 -36.32 13.86
N GLU A 213 8.51 -37.12 14.20
CA GLU A 213 8.38 -38.52 13.75
C GLU A 213 8.33 -38.60 12.21
N LEU A 214 7.51 -37.76 11.57
CA LEU A 214 7.42 -37.67 10.10
C LEU A 214 8.76 -37.31 9.46
N ILE A 215 9.49 -36.34 10.03
CA ILE A 215 10.81 -35.94 9.51
C ILE A 215 11.83 -37.07 9.67
N GLN A 216 11.75 -37.83 10.75
CA GLN A 216 12.65 -38.98 10.96
C GLN A 216 12.37 -40.10 9.96
N ASP A 217 11.11 -40.38 9.65
CA ASP A 217 10.72 -41.40 8.67
C ASP A 217 11.14 -41.01 7.25
N LEU A 218 10.98 -39.70 6.88
CA LEU A 218 11.45 -39.20 5.59
C LEU A 218 12.99 -39.25 5.39
N LYS A 219 13.75 -39.25 6.49
CA LYS A 219 15.22 -39.40 6.42
C LYS A 219 15.69 -40.85 6.35
N ARG A 220 14.79 -41.81 6.56
CA ARG A 220 15.08 -43.26 6.48
C ARG A 220 14.76 -43.87 5.13
N THR A 221 14.03 -43.13 4.28
CA THR A 221 13.76 -43.45 2.88
C THR A 221 14.79 -42.80 1.95
#